data_9b61792eeaea648e5d602ae2143ad569
#
_entry.id   9b61792eeaea648e5d602ae2143ad569
#
_cell.length_a   1.000
_cell.length_b   1.000
_cell.length_c   1.000
_cell.angle_alpha   90.00
_cell.angle_beta   90.00
_cell.angle_gamma   90.00
#
_symmetry.space_group_name_H-M   'P 1'
#
loop_
_entity.id
_entity.type
_entity.pdbx_description
1 polymer ?
#
loop_
_entity_poly.entity_id
_entity_poly.type
_entity_poly.pdbx_seq_one_letter_code
_entity_poly.pdbx_strand_id
1 'polypeptide(L)'
;LHIFQHQLSPSILDVCKKYNLPTVYTAHDLKMVCLNYKMMHHGHVCEDCKDGHMYHCALNKCVKDSFSKSCINTVEGYLHKWRKSYDAIDYIITPSEFYKTKFEEFGVQPNRLVHIPNFLDREVPTVNDREDQEKYYLYFGRLSEEKGILTLIKAIENVNANLYIVGSGPLKGEIERYISSRELYNIKLLGFKSGQELIDIVGNARAVVLPSEWYENGPYSAIEALQVGRPIIGANIGGIPELVRKNGELFTSGCIEELSGCINKFEKISRARYDQMKKDSFDMFEECYTPNGHYDKLMKIYEKAQRKHGE
;
A
#
# COMPACT_ATOMS: atom_id res chain seq x y z
N LEU A 1 -4.13 -1.94 19.08
CA LEU A 1 -4.22 -3.25 18.41
C LEU A 1 -3.73 -3.15 16.96
N HIS A 2 -3.02 -4.18 16.47
CA HIS A 2 -2.56 -4.31 15.09
C HIS A 2 -2.79 -5.75 14.63
N ILE A 3 -3.30 -5.94 13.40
CA ILE A 3 -3.45 -7.23 12.68
C ILE A 3 -3.96 -8.41 13.57
N PHE A 4 -4.74 -8.11 14.59
CA PHE A 4 -5.17 -9.09 15.60
C PHE A 4 -6.13 -10.16 15.02
N GLN A 5 -6.85 -9.83 13.94
CA GLN A 5 -7.84 -10.73 13.32
C GLN A 5 -7.20 -11.98 12.69
N HIS A 6 -5.91 -11.94 12.33
CA HIS A 6 -5.23 -13.05 11.68
C HIS A 6 -4.61 -14.05 12.64
N GLN A 7 -4.28 -13.64 13.87
CA GLN A 7 -3.55 -14.47 14.82
C GLN A 7 -4.32 -14.72 16.11
N LEU A 8 -5.01 -13.69 16.65
CA LEU A 8 -5.65 -13.74 17.96
C LEU A 8 -7.18 -13.87 17.89
N SER A 9 -7.78 -13.71 16.74
CA SER A 9 -9.22 -13.57 16.50
C SER A 9 -9.86 -12.31 17.15
N PRO A 10 -11.03 -11.87 16.69
CA PRO A 10 -11.77 -10.76 17.30
C PRO A 10 -12.23 -11.00 18.74
N SER A 11 -12.11 -12.22 19.32
CA SER A 11 -12.45 -12.50 20.70
C SER A 11 -11.62 -11.71 21.72
N ILE A 12 -10.45 -11.21 21.34
CA ILE A 12 -9.67 -10.29 22.21
C ILE A 12 -10.48 -9.03 22.57
N LEU A 13 -11.37 -8.60 21.68
CA LEU A 13 -12.23 -7.42 21.92
C LEU A 13 -13.26 -7.67 23.01
N ASP A 14 -13.70 -8.91 23.23
CA ASP A 14 -14.57 -9.28 24.34
C ASP A 14 -13.86 -9.04 25.69
N VAL A 15 -12.54 -9.29 25.73
CA VAL A 15 -11.70 -9.02 26.91
C VAL A 15 -11.56 -7.51 27.12
N CYS A 16 -11.26 -6.75 26.06
CA CYS A 16 -11.20 -5.29 26.15
C CYS A 16 -12.50 -4.70 26.70
N LYS A 17 -13.65 -5.15 26.18
CA LYS A 17 -14.97 -4.73 26.66
C LYS A 17 -15.22 -5.13 28.11
N LYS A 18 -14.90 -6.37 28.50
CA LYS A 18 -15.11 -6.88 29.87
C LYS A 18 -14.36 -6.07 30.93
N TYR A 19 -13.13 -5.64 30.60
CA TYR A 19 -12.27 -4.88 31.51
C TYR A 19 -12.31 -3.36 31.27
N ASN A 20 -13.23 -2.88 30.45
CA ASN A 20 -13.38 -1.46 30.08
C ASN A 20 -12.06 -0.82 29.63
N LEU A 21 -11.31 -1.49 28.75
CA LEU A 21 -10.00 -1.03 28.29
C LEU A 21 -10.14 -0.06 27.11
N PRO A 22 -9.53 1.14 27.17
CA PRO A 22 -9.41 2.01 26.02
C PRO A 22 -8.76 1.27 24.85
N THR A 23 -9.45 1.20 23.72
CA THR A 23 -9.00 0.35 22.61
C THR A 23 -8.87 1.13 21.31
N VAL A 24 -7.64 1.24 20.81
CA VAL A 24 -7.32 1.84 19.51
C VAL A 24 -6.79 0.77 18.58
N TYR A 25 -7.30 0.74 17.35
CA TYR A 25 -6.91 -0.20 16.31
C TYR A 25 -6.30 0.51 15.12
N THR A 26 -5.11 0.09 14.67
CA THR A 26 -4.52 0.53 13.40
C THR A 26 -4.84 -0.47 12.31
N ALA A 27 -5.59 -0.03 11.30
CA ALA A 27 -6.05 -0.85 10.18
C ALA A 27 -4.98 -0.96 9.10
N HIS A 28 -4.15 -2.00 9.18
CA HIS A 28 -3.15 -2.28 8.14
C HIS A 28 -3.74 -2.96 6.90
N ASP A 29 -4.92 -3.53 7.03
CA ASP A 29 -5.70 -4.17 5.96
C ASP A 29 -7.20 -3.91 6.14
N LEU A 30 -8.00 -4.41 5.22
CA LEU A 30 -9.45 -4.22 5.20
C LEU A 30 -10.22 -5.41 5.83
N LYS A 31 -9.59 -6.26 6.65
CA LYS A 31 -10.21 -7.47 7.24
C LYS A 31 -11.49 -7.19 8.01
N MET A 32 -11.61 -6.03 8.62
CA MET A 32 -12.80 -5.63 9.38
C MET A 32 -14.03 -5.42 8.49
N VAL A 33 -13.84 -5.10 7.22
CA VAL A 33 -14.91 -4.78 6.24
C VAL A 33 -14.94 -5.74 5.05
N CYS A 34 -13.84 -6.43 4.76
CA CYS A 34 -13.74 -7.46 3.73
C CYS A 34 -13.17 -8.75 4.31
N LEU A 35 -13.91 -9.85 4.25
CA LEU A 35 -13.55 -11.12 4.89
C LEU A 35 -12.24 -11.74 4.37
N ASN A 36 -11.84 -11.45 3.12
CA ASN A 36 -10.54 -11.84 2.58
C ASN A 36 -9.45 -10.75 2.74
N TYR A 37 -9.76 -9.63 3.41
CA TYR A 37 -8.90 -8.47 3.71
C TYR A 37 -8.35 -7.69 2.51
N LYS A 38 -8.40 -8.21 1.30
CA LYS A 38 -7.77 -7.61 0.11
C LYS A 38 -8.70 -6.73 -0.72
N MET A 39 -10.02 -6.85 -0.54
CA MET A 39 -11.03 -6.30 -1.46
C MET A 39 -10.71 -6.64 -2.92
N MET A 40 -10.32 -7.90 -3.16
CA MET A 40 -9.92 -8.41 -4.46
C MET A 40 -10.27 -9.89 -4.58
N HIS A 41 -10.80 -10.31 -5.73
CA HIS A 41 -10.93 -11.70 -6.10
C HIS A 41 -10.73 -11.87 -7.60
N HIS A 42 -10.19 -13.01 -8.03
CA HIS A 42 -9.89 -13.34 -9.43
C HIS A 42 -9.16 -12.22 -10.19
N GLY A 43 -8.17 -11.57 -9.55
CA GLY A 43 -7.37 -10.52 -10.18
C GLY A 43 -8.05 -9.14 -10.27
N HIS A 44 -9.29 -8.98 -9.75
CA HIS A 44 -10.03 -7.72 -9.83
C HIS A 44 -10.42 -7.20 -8.45
N VAL A 45 -10.43 -5.87 -8.32
CA VAL A 45 -10.98 -5.19 -7.13
C VAL A 45 -12.46 -5.58 -6.96
N CYS A 46 -12.87 -5.84 -5.71
CA CYS A 46 -14.20 -6.32 -5.37
C CYS A 46 -14.75 -5.60 -4.13
N GLU A 47 -15.95 -5.10 -4.23
CA GLU A 47 -16.71 -4.45 -3.14
C GLU A 47 -18.09 -5.10 -2.89
N ASP A 48 -18.32 -6.31 -3.35
CA ASP A 48 -19.61 -6.99 -3.32
C ASP A 48 -20.18 -7.18 -1.89
N CYS A 49 -19.30 -7.19 -0.88
CA CYS A 49 -19.71 -7.33 0.53
C CYS A 49 -20.20 -6.02 1.17
N LYS A 50 -20.28 -4.91 0.41
CA LYS A 50 -20.82 -3.64 0.87
C LYS A 50 -22.26 -3.83 1.40
N ASP A 51 -22.69 -2.94 2.28
CA ASP A 51 -24.01 -2.99 2.94
C ASP A 51 -24.27 -4.27 3.76
N GLY A 52 -23.19 -5.00 4.06
CA GLY A 52 -23.23 -6.21 4.87
C GLY A 52 -23.62 -7.48 4.13
N HIS A 53 -23.53 -7.48 2.81
CA HIS A 53 -23.79 -8.65 1.96
C HIS A 53 -22.62 -9.65 1.98
N MET A 54 -22.15 -10.04 3.17
CA MET A 54 -20.96 -10.86 3.39
C MET A 54 -21.03 -12.25 2.74
N TYR A 55 -22.22 -12.72 2.34
CA TYR A 55 -22.41 -13.99 1.63
C TYR A 55 -21.70 -14.04 0.26
N HIS A 56 -21.41 -12.88 -0.33
CA HIS A 56 -20.59 -12.80 -1.55
C HIS A 56 -19.18 -13.39 -1.34
N CYS A 57 -18.64 -13.35 -0.13
CA CYS A 57 -17.37 -14.02 0.16
C CYS A 57 -17.43 -15.53 -0.14
N ALA A 58 -18.53 -16.20 0.21
CA ALA A 58 -18.73 -17.61 -0.09
C ALA A 58 -18.95 -17.85 -1.60
N LEU A 59 -19.81 -17.05 -2.22
CA LEU A 59 -20.14 -17.17 -3.66
C LEU A 59 -18.89 -16.97 -4.53
N ASN A 60 -18.09 -15.96 -4.22
CA ASN A 60 -16.86 -15.61 -4.94
C ASN A 60 -15.66 -16.47 -4.53
N LYS A 61 -15.82 -17.45 -3.62
CA LYS A 61 -14.74 -18.31 -3.10
C LYS A 61 -13.50 -17.52 -2.65
N CYS A 62 -13.70 -16.36 -2.00
CA CYS A 62 -12.66 -15.38 -1.70
C CYS A 62 -11.48 -15.92 -0.85
N VAL A 63 -11.66 -17.04 -0.13
CA VAL A 63 -10.63 -17.61 0.73
C VAL A 63 -9.97 -18.80 0.07
N LYS A 64 -8.78 -18.58 -0.50
CA LYS A 64 -7.95 -19.62 -1.16
C LYS A 64 -8.73 -20.41 -2.23
N ASP A 65 -9.59 -19.73 -2.99
CA ASP A 65 -10.46 -20.31 -4.05
C ASP A 65 -11.31 -21.50 -3.59
N SER A 66 -11.59 -21.56 -2.28
CA SER A 66 -12.31 -22.67 -1.64
C SER A 66 -13.69 -22.21 -1.14
N PHE A 67 -14.77 -22.83 -1.64
CA PHE A 67 -16.12 -22.54 -1.20
C PHE A 67 -16.30 -22.81 0.31
N SER A 68 -15.85 -23.97 0.79
CA SER A 68 -16.00 -24.35 2.20
C SER A 68 -15.27 -23.40 3.16
N LYS A 69 -14.03 -22.98 2.83
CA LYS A 69 -13.28 -22.00 3.63
C LYS A 69 -13.94 -20.64 3.60
N SER A 70 -14.48 -20.24 2.46
CA SER A 70 -15.20 -18.97 2.31
C SER A 70 -16.53 -18.98 3.06
N CYS A 71 -17.23 -20.10 3.11
CA CYS A 71 -18.43 -20.26 3.94
C CYS A 71 -18.11 -20.09 5.44
N ILE A 72 -17.01 -20.69 5.93
CA ILE A 72 -16.59 -20.53 7.33
C ILE A 72 -16.32 -19.05 7.63
N ASN A 73 -15.56 -18.34 6.80
CA ASN A 73 -15.31 -16.91 6.97
C ASN A 73 -16.58 -16.08 6.89
N THR A 74 -17.54 -16.45 6.04
CA THR A 74 -18.83 -15.78 5.93
C THR A 74 -19.62 -15.91 7.23
N VAL A 75 -19.71 -17.12 7.79
CA VAL A 75 -20.37 -17.36 9.09
C VAL A 75 -19.69 -16.58 10.21
N GLU A 76 -18.35 -16.61 10.26
CA GLU A 76 -17.57 -15.84 11.22
C GLU A 76 -17.87 -14.33 11.10
N GLY A 77 -17.89 -13.79 9.88
CA GLY A 77 -18.19 -12.39 9.63
C GLY A 77 -19.59 -11.98 10.14
N TYR A 78 -20.62 -12.77 9.84
CA TYR A 78 -21.98 -12.52 10.35
C TYR A 78 -22.07 -12.67 11.86
N LEU A 79 -21.36 -13.62 12.47
CA LEU A 79 -21.30 -13.79 13.91
C LEU A 79 -20.73 -12.55 14.60
N HIS A 80 -19.58 -12.03 14.10
CA HIS A 80 -18.96 -10.83 14.65
C HIS A 80 -19.82 -9.57 14.44
N LYS A 81 -20.51 -9.47 13.30
CA LYS A 81 -21.47 -8.40 13.05
C LYS A 81 -22.65 -8.47 14.02
N TRP A 82 -23.24 -9.64 14.22
CA TRP A 82 -24.36 -9.85 15.16
C TRP A 82 -23.95 -9.57 16.62
N ARG A 83 -22.77 -10.04 17.04
CA ARG A 83 -22.22 -9.77 18.39
C ARG A 83 -21.73 -8.35 18.57
N LYS A 84 -21.71 -7.53 17.54
CA LYS A 84 -21.12 -6.19 17.54
C LYS A 84 -19.70 -6.19 18.14
N SER A 85 -18.88 -7.19 17.74
CA SER A 85 -17.55 -7.40 18.32
C SER A 85 -16.65 -6.18 18.16
N TYR A 86 -16.71 -5.49 17.02
CA TYR A 86 -15.88 -4.32 16.73
C TYR A 86 -16.33 -3.03 17.41
N ASP A 87 -17.47 -3.03 18.11
CA ASP A 87 -17.95 -1.85 18.87
C ASP A 87 -17.08 -1.54 20.09
N ALA A 88 -16.28 -2.52 20.55
CA ALA A 88 -15.30 -2.34 21.62
C ALA A 88 -14.08 -1.48 21.22
N ILE A 89 -13.90 -1.18 19.93
CA ILE A 89 -12.81 -0.33 19.46
C ILE A 89 -13.24 1.12 19.52
N ASP A 90 -12.55 1.97 20.28
CA ASP A 90 -12.87 3.39 20.42
C ASP A 90 -12.52 4.20 19.18
N TYR A 91 -11.30 3.98 18.65
CA TYR A 91 -10.80 4.65 17.45
C TYR A 91 -10.10 3.67 16.52
N ILE A 92 -10.29 3.89 15.23
CA ILE A 92 -9.65 3.14 14.16
C ILE A 92 -8.74 4.10 13.40
N ILE A 93 -7.44 3.85 13.44
CA ILE A 93 -6.44 4.60 12.69
C ILE A 93 -6.30 3.97 11.31
N THR A 94 -6.45 4.80 10.27
CA THR A 94 -6.26 4.40 8.88
C THR A 94 -5.00 5.06 8.32
N PRO A 95 -4.05 4.29 7.80
CA PRO A 95 -2.82 4.82 7.21
C PRO A 95 -3.00 5.62 5.91
N SER A 96 -4.20 5.61 5.32
CA SER A 96 -4.58 6.44 4.17
C SER A 96 -6.00 6.99 4.33
N GLU A 97 -6.27 8.13 3.72
CA GLU A 97 -7.64 8.68 3.61
C GLU A 97 -8.51 7.75 2.76
N PHE A 98 -7.92 7.07 1.77
CA PHE A 98 -8.63 6.06 0.99
C PHE A 98 -9.20 4.95 1.88
N TYR A 99 -8.40 4.39 2.80
CA TYR A 99 -8.91 3.36 3.73
C TYR A 99 -9.97 3.94 4.66
N LYS A 100 -9.82 5.16 5.15
CA LYS A 100 -10.84 5.83 5.94
C LYS A 100 -12.17 5.90 5.19
N THR A 101 -12.14 6.38 3.94
CA THR A 101 -13.31 6.43 3.07
C THR A 101 -13.93 5.03 2.88
N LYS A 102 -13.11 3.98 2.64
CA LYS A 102 -13.62 2.61 2.51
C LYS A 102 -14.29 2.11 3.79
N PHE A 103 -13.71 2.38 4.96
CA PHE A 103 -14.35 2.03 6.23
C PHE A 103 -15.70 2.75 6.41
N GLU A 104 -15.79 4.04 6.05
CA GLU A 104 -17.03 4.82 6.08
C GLU A 104 -18.08 4.22 5.14
N GLU A 105 -17.71 3.94 3.89
CA GLU A 105 -18.59 3.33 2.88
C GLU A 105 -19.13 1.96 3.30
N PHE A 106 -18.38 1.22 4.12
CA PHE A 106 -18.78 -0.08 4.66
C PHE A 106 -19.46 0.03 6.04
N GLY A 107 -19.89 1.24 6.44
CA GLY A 107 -20.76 1.47 7.58
C GLY A 107 -20.05 1.68 8.92
N VAL A 108 -18.74 1.89 8.93
CA VAL A 108 -18.03 2.30 10.15
C VAL A 108 -18.29 3.78 10.40
N GLN A 109 -18.64 4.13 11.64
CA GLN A 109 -18.99 5.50 12.01
C GLN A 109 -17.79 6.46 11.81
N PRO A 110 -17.95 7.60 11.10
CA PRO A 110 -16.85 8.52 10.81
C PRO A 110 -16.14 9.08 12.03
N ASN A 111 -16.87 9.28 13.13
CA ASN A 111 -16.31 9.80 14.40
C ASN A 111 -15.34 8.85 15.10
N ARG A 112 -15.27 7.61 14.68
CA ARG A 112 -14.30 6.60 15.14
C ARG A 112 -13.08 6.47 14.24
N LEU A 113 -13.10 7.05 13.06
CA LEU A 113 -12.06 6.93 12.05
C LEU A 113 -11.11 8.12 12.10
N VAL A 114 -9.82 7.83 12.15
CA VAL A 114 -8.76 8.86 12.18
C VAL A 114 -7.67 8.50 11.19
N HIS A 115 -7.37 9.42 10.27
CA HIS A 115 -6.25 9.24 9.38
C HIS A 115 -4.94 9.64 10.07
N ILE A 116 -4.03 8.67 10.20
CA ILE A 116 -2.64 8.88 10.61
C ILE A 116 -1.77 8.06 9.66
N PRO A 117 -1.00 8.69 8.78
CA PRO A 117 -0.19 7.96 7.79
C PRO A 117 0.91 7.13 8.46
N ASN A 118 1.38 6.11 7.75
CA ASN A 118 2.59 5.39 8.13
C ASN A 118 3.78 6.35 8.19
N PHE A 119 4.85 5.95 8.87
CA PHE A 119 6.08 6.74 8.99
C PHE A 119 7.31 5.85 8.83
N LEU A 120 8.47 6.46 8.59
CA LEU A 120 9.75 5.78 8.64
C LEU A 120 10.56 6.29 9.83
N ASP A 121 10.98 5.36 10.68
CA ASP A 121 11.85 5.62 11.82
C ASP A 121 13.31 5.36 11.41
N ARG A 122 13.84 6.23 10.56
CA ARG A 122 15.26 6.22 10.14
C ARG A 122 15.72 7.64 9.88
N GLU A 123 16.99 7.87 10.15
CA GLU A 123 17.65 9.07 9.65
C GLU A 123 17.55 9.13 8.12
N VAL A 124 17.42 10.34 7.58
CA VAL A 124 17.42 10.52 6.12
C VAL A 124 18.77 10.04 5.60
N PRO A 125 18.80 8.98 4.78
CA PRO A 125 20.06 8.41 4.36
C PRO A 125 20.79 9.32 3.38
N THR A 126 22.12 9.36 3.49
CA THR A 126 22.94 10.00 2.48
C THR A 126 22.90 9.17 1.21
N VAL A 127 22.35 9.75 0.15
CA VAL A 127 22.36 9.16 -1.19
C VAL A 127 23.59 9.66 -1.92
N ASN A 128 24.48 8.76 -2.30
CA ASN A 128 25.55 9.06 -3.24
C ASN A 128 24.94 9.18 -4.65
N ASP A 129 24.46 10.38 -4.99
CA ASP A 129 23.89 10.66 -6.32
C ASP A 129 25.03 10.59 -7.35
N ARG A 130 25.03 9.53 -8.15
CA ARG A 130 26.02 9.30 -9.20
C ARG A 130 25.45 9.83 -10.51
N GLU A 131 25.77 11.06 -10.86
CA GLU A 131 25.28 11.72 -12.08
C GLU A 131 25.63 10.96 -13.38
N ASP A 132 26.70 10.18 -13.36
CA ASP A 132 27.26 9.45 -14.53
C ASP A 132 26.71 8.03 -14.69
N GLN A 133 25.77 7.58 -13.85
CA GLN A 133 25.24 6.23 -13.95
C GLN A 133 24.04 6.13 -14.91
N GLU A 134 23.89 4.93 -15.48
CA GLU A 134 22.74 4.53 -16.29
C GLU A 134 21.43 4.78 -15.52
N LYS A 135 20.55 5.63 -16.07
CA LYS A 135 19.25 5.95 -15.47
C LYS A 135 18.31 4.75 -15.62
N TYR A 136 17.58 4.44 -14.56
CA TYR A 136 16.60 3.35 -14.54
C TYR A 136 15.36 3.72 -13.74
N TYR A 137 14.23 3.12 -14.11
CA TYR A 137 13.03 3.08 -13.27
C TYR A 137 13.15 1.92 -12.31
N LEU A 138 12.56 2.07 -11.12
CA LEU A 138 12.70 1.07 -10.07
C LEU A 138 11.33 0.60 -9.60
N TYR A 139 11.16 -0.71 -9.57
CA TYR A 139 10.16 -1.37 -8.74
C TYR A 139 10.86 -2.07 -7.58
N PHE A 140 10.37 -1.92 -6.35
CA PHE A 140 10.84 -2.73 -5.24
C PHE A 140 9.68 -3.11 -4.31
N GLY A 141 9.63 -4.39 -3.97
CA GLY A 141 8.58 -4.98 -3.16
C GLY A 141 8.35 -6.46 -3.45
N ARG A 142 7.22 -6.96 -2.97
CA ARG A 142 6.83 -8.35 -3.20
C ARG A 142 6.48 -8.60 -4.67
N LEU A 143 7.02 -9.68 -5.25
CA LEU A 143 6.71 -10.08 -6.63
C LEU A 143 5.45 -10.95 -6.64
N SER A 144 4.27 -10.32 -6.64
CA SER A 144 2.95 -10.97 -6.64
C SER A 144 1.99 -10.27 -7.60
N GLU A 145 0.94 -10.97 -8.00
CA GLU A 145 0.00 -10.57 -9.05
C GLU A 145 -0.62 -9.19 -8.77
N GLU A 146 -1.11 -8.97 -7.56
CA GLU A 146 -1.75 -7.72 -7.14
C GLU A 146 -0.84 -6.48 -7.21
N LYS A 147 0.47 -6.68 -7.34
CA LYS A 147 1.45 -5.59 -7.45
C LYS A 147 1.67 -5.10 -8.90
N GLY A 148 1.02 -5.72 -9.89
CA GLY A 148 1.02 -5.24 -11.26
C GLY A 148 2.37 -5.26 -11.99
N ILE A 149 3.29 -6.14 -11.56
CA ILE A 149 4.67 -6.14 -12.08
C ILE A 149 4.68 -6.52 -13.57
N LEU A 150 3.82 -7.44 -14.00
CA LEU A 150 3.72 -7.83 -15.42
C LEU A 150 3.23 -6.67 -16.28
N THR A 151 2.32 -5.84 -15.78
CA THR A 151 1.89 -4.60 -16.45
C THR A 151 3.05 -3.63 -16.62
N LEU A 152 3.90 -3.47 -15.58
CA LEU A 152 5.10 -2.63 -15.67
C LEU A 152 6.10 -3.18 -16.68
N ILE A 153 6.39 -4.49 -16.70
CA ILE A 153 7.30 -5.11 -17.65
C ILE A 153 6.81 -4.89 -19.09
N LYS A 154 5.51 -5.13 -19.36
CA LYS A 154 4.89 -4.88 -20.65
C LYS A 154 4.93 -3.40 -21.07
N ALA A 155 4.80 -2.49 -20.10
CA ALA A 155 4.93 -1.06 -20.38
C ALA A 155 6.36 -0.67 -20.80
N ILE A 156 7.37 -1.28 -20.17
CA ILE A 156 8.79 -1.05 -20.50
C ILE A 156 9.18 -1.64 -21.86
N GLU A 157 8.54 -2.72 -22.31
CA GLU A 157 8.76 -3.23 -23.68
C GLU A 157 8.52 -2.16 -24.77
N ASN A 158 7.61 -1.22 -24.50
CA ASN A 158 7.18 -0.20 -25.46
C ASN A 158 7.95 1.13 -25.33
N VAL A 159 8.97 1.19 -24.47
CA VAL A 159 9.74 2.43 -24.23
C VAL A 159 11.25 2.12 -24.16
N ASN A 160 12.05 3.10 -24.58
CA ASN A 160 13.51 2.99 -24.47
C ASN A 160 13.97 3.44 -23.07
N ALA A 161 13.78 2.58 -22.08
CA ALA A 161 14.14 2.85 -20.69
C ALA A 161 14.59 1.57 -19.97
N ASN A 162 15.46 1.71 -18.97
CA ASN A 162 15.90 0.60 -18.13
C ASN A 162 14.98 0.42 -16.94
N LEU A 163 14.70 -0.82 -16.55
CA LEU A 163 13.93 -1.19 -15.37
C LEU A 163 14.75 -2.09 -14.45
N TYR A 164 14.87 -1.69 -13.20
CA TYR A 164 15.38 -2.55 -12.13
C TYR A 164 14.22 -3.02 -11.26
N ILE A 165 14.20 -4.33 -10.98
CA ILE A 165 13.18 -4.98 -10.13
C ILE A 165 13.90 -5.57 -8.92
N VAL A 166 13.54 -5.08 -7.73
CA VAL A 166 14.06 -5.53 -6.45
C VAL A 166 12.96 -6.23 -5.66
N GLY A 167 13.25 -7.42 -5.16
CA GLY A 167 12.34 -8.16 -4.31
C GLY A 167 12.29 -9.65 -4.59
N SER A 168 11.33 -10.31 -3.92
CA SER A 168 11.03 -11.73 -4.08
C SER A 168 9.53 -11.98 -4.00
N GLY A 169 9.08 -13.13 -4.50
CA GLY A 169 7.66 -13.47 -4.44
C GLY A 169 7.27 -14.59 -5.42
N PRO A 170 6.00 -15.00 -5.41
CA PRO A 170 5.52 -16.15 -6.17
C PRO A 170 5.67 -15.96 -7.69
N LEU A 171 5.63 -14.72 -8.20
CA LEU A 171 5.76 -14.46 -9.65
C LEU A 171 7.21 -14.44 -10.15
N LYS A 172 8.24 -14.60 -9.30
CA LYS A 172 9.64 -14.49 -9.72
C LYS A 172 9.96 -15.34 -10.95
N GLY A 173 9.63 -16.64 -10.91
CA GLY A 173 9.92 -17.57 -12.00
C GLY A 173 9.12 -17.27 -13.29
N GLU A 174 7.94 -16.70 -13.18
CA GLU A 174 7.16 -16.25 -14.35
C GLU A 174 7.79 -15.03 -15.00
N ILE A 175 8.19 -14.04 -14.17
CA ILE A 175 8.87 -12.82 -14.61
C ILE A 175 10.20 -13.18 -15.33
N GLU A 176 11.02 -14.07 -14.74
CA GLU A 176 12.27 -14.52 -15.34
C GLU A 176 12.05 -15.15 -16.72
N ARG A 177 11.05 -16.03 -16.83
CA ARG A 177 10.69 -16.65 -18.12
C ARG A 177 10.21 -15.63 -19.14
N TYR A 178 9.37 -14.68 -18.72
CA TYR A 178 8.83 -13.63 -19.58
C TYR A 178 9.97 -12.76 -20.15
N ILE A 179 10.85 -12.24 -19.30
CA ILE A 179 12.01 -11.41 -19.68
C ILE A 179 12.91 -12.18 -20.67
N SER A 180 13.23 -13.44 -20.35
CA SER A 180 14.11 -14.26 -21.21
C SER A 180 13.48 -14.57 -22.57
N SER A 181 12.19 -14.90 -22.60
CA SER A 181 11.48 -15.25 -23.84
C SER A 181 11.30 -14.08 -24.81
N ARG A 182 11.37 -12.85 -24.29
CA ARG A 182 11.22 -11.60 -25.04
C ARG A 182 12.54 -10.87 -25.26
N GLU A 183 13.65 -11.44 -24.76
CA GLU A 183 15.01 -10.85 -24.86
C GLU A 183 15.08 -9.41 -24.33
N LEU A 184 14.43 -9.14 -23.17
CA LEU A 184 14.34 -7.82 -22.57
C LEU A 184 15.61 -7.50 -21.75
N TYR A 185 16.70 -7.17 -22.43
CA TYR A 185 18.03 -6.92 -21.82
C TYR A 185 18.09 -5.63 -20.98
N ASN A 186 17.12 -4.73 -21.16
CA ASN A 186 16.98 -3.50 -20.40
C ASN A 186 16.26 -3.69 -19.04
N ILE A 187 15.86 -4.93 -18.69
CA ILE A 187 15.22 -5.25 -17.41
C ILE A 187 16.15 -6.11 -16.56
N LYS A 188 16.47 -5.62 -15.33
CA LYS A 188 17.34 -6.34 -14.40
C LYS A 188 16.59 -6.76 -13.14
N LEU A 189 16.60 -8.08 -12.87
CA LEU A 189 16.09 -8.63 -11.61
C LEU A 189 17.24 -8.71 -10.59
N LEU A 190 17.20 -7.86 -9.56
CA LEU A 190 18.27 -7.73 -8.57
C LEU A 190 18.09 -8.64 -7.34
N GLY A 191 16.95 -9.36 -7.27
CA GLY A 191 16.59 -10.15 -6.10
C GLY A 191 16.22 -9.28 -4.89
N PHE A 192 16.15 -9.90 -3.71
CA PHE A 192 15.86 -9.16 -2.47
C PHE A 192 17.07 -8.33 -2.04
N LYS A 193 16.81 -7.06 -1.68
CA LYS A 193 17.80 -6.12 -1.16
C LYS A 193 17.26 -5.45 0.09
N SER A 194 18.15 -5.01 0.97
CA SER A 194 17.80 -4.33 2.23
C SER A 194 18.93 -3.40 2.70
N GLY A 195 18.64 -2.59 3.73
CA GLY A 195 19.64 -1.68 4.32
C GLY A 195 20.19 -0.69 3.30
N GLN A 196 21.48 -0.34 3.44
CA GLN A 196 22.15 0.67 2.61
C GLN A 196 22.12 0.31 1.10
N GLU A 197 22.25 -0.97 0.76
CA GLU A 197 22.21 -1.41 -0.64
C GLU A 197 20.86 -1.06 -1.31
N LEU A 198 19.74 -1.27 -0.61
CA LEU A 198 18.42 -0.87 -1.11
C LEU A 198 18.32 0.65 -1.22
N ILE A 199 18.78 1.38 -0.21
CA ILE A 199 18.77 2.84 -0.17
C ILE A 199 19.53 3.42 -1.38
N ASP A 200 20.71 2.89 -1.67
CA ASP A 200 21.52 3.32 -2.82
C ASP A 200 20.82 3.03 -4.15
N ILE A 201 20.17 1.87 -4.27
CA ILE A 201 19.38 1.53 -5.46
C ILE A 201 18.17 2.47 -5.60
N VAL A 202 17.43 2.73 -4.52
CA VAL A 202 16.30 3.67 -4.57
C VAL A 202 16.80 5.08 -4.86
N GLY A 203 17.86 5.51 -4.19
CA GLY A 203 18.45 6.84 -4.31
C GLY A 203 19.02 7.16 -5.71
N ASN A 204 19.41 6.18 -6.50
CA ASN A 204 19.94 6.38 -7.86
C ASN A 204 18.87 6.14 -8.95
N ALA A 205 17.65 5.73 -8.59
CA ALA A 205 16.57 5.56 -9.55
C ALA A 205 16.11 6.91 -10.12
N ARG A 206 15.69 6.90 -11.39
CA ARG A 206 15.04 8.07 -12.01
C ARG A 206 13.67 8.33 -11.41
N ALA A 207 12.89 7.27 -11.24
CA ALA A 207 11.62 7.29 -10.51
C ALA A 207 11.32 5.90 -9.96
N VAL A 208 10.55 5.85 -8.89
CA VAL A 208 9.97 4.62 -8.38
C VAL A 208 8.61 4.40 -9.02
N VAL A 209 8.34 3.17 -9.48
CA VAL A 209 7.07 2.81 -10.11
C VAL A 209 6.27 1.92 -9.17
N LEU A 210 5.01 2.30 -8.94
CA LEU A 210 4.04 1.59 -8.11
C LEU A 210 2.87 1.12 -8.98
N PRO A 211 3.00 0.00 -9.70
CA PRO A 211 2.03 -0.42 -10.71
C PRO A 211 0.88 -1.24 -10.12
N SER A 212 0.59 -1.13 -8.85
CA SER A 212 -0.36 -1.96 -8.12
C SER A 212 -1.76 -1.99 -8.76
N GLU A 213 -2.36 -3.19 -8.74
CA GLU A 213 -3.70 -3.46 -9.28
C GLU A 213 -4.70 -3.81 -8.18
N TRP A 214 -4.38 -3.49 -6.94
CA TRP A 214 -5.23 -3.64 -5.78
C TRP A 214 -5.25 -2.38 -4.92
N TYR A 215 -6.12 -2.33 -3.92
CA TYR A 215 -6.20 -1.22 -2.97
C TYR A 215 -5.00 -1.20 -2.02
N GLU A 216 -3.96 -0.42 -2.38
CA GLU A 216 -2.86 -0.12 -1.47
C GLU A 216 -3.34 0.77 -0.33
N ASN A 217 -2.78 0.55 0.86
CA ASN A 217 -3.10 1.39 2.02
C ASN A 217 -2.17 2.62 2.11
N GLY A 218 -0.90 2.39 2.23
CA GLY A 218 0.15 3.42 2.29
C GLY A 218 1.48 2.67 2.16
N PRO A 219 1.88 2.33 0.92
CA PRO A 219 3.01 1.44 0.71
C PRO A 219 4.33 2.06 1.19
N TYR A 220 5.06 1.33 2.03
CA TYR A 220 6.36 1.77 2.54
C TYR A 220 7.36 2.06 1.42
N SER A 221 7.30 1.33 0.31
CA SER A 221 8.14 1.61 -0.86
C SER A 221 7.96 3.02 -1.43
N ALA A 222 6.74 3.57 -1.36
CA ALA A 222 6.52 4.96 -1.73
C ALA A 222 7.16 5.91 -0.71
N ILE A 223 6.96 5.67 0.59
CA ILE A 223 7.51 6.52 1.65
C ILE A 223 9.04 6.50 1.62
N GLU A 224 9.65 5.32 1.37
CA GLU A 224 11.10 5.16 1.18
C GLU A 224 11.62 5.95 -0.03
N ALA A 225 10.86 5.96 -1.13
CA ALA A 225 11.18 6.79 -2.30
C ALA A 225 11.12 8.28 -1.99
N LEU A 226 10.06 8.72 -1.29
CA LEU A 226 9.89 10.12 -0.86
C LEU A 226 11.03 10.56 0.06
N GLN A 227 11.46 9.70 1.01
CA GLN A 227 12.54 9.99 1.96
C GLN A 227 13.86 10.35 1.27
N VAL A 228 14.15 9.71 0.16
CA VAL A 228 15.36 9.98 -0.63
C VAL A 228 15.11 10.91 -1.82
N GLY A 229 13.98 11.61 -1.81
CA GLY A 229 13.63 12.60 -2.82
C GLY A 229 13.44 12.00 -4.21
N ARG A 230 12.88 10.78 -4.35
CA ARG A 230 12.64 10.20 -5.67
C ARG A 230 11.19 10.42 -6.12
N PRO A 231 11.00 10.88 -7.36
CA PRO A 231 9.67 10.97 -7.97
C PRO A 231 8.99 9.61 -8.06
N ILE A 232 7.65 9.62 -8.10
CA ILE A 232 6.85 8.39 -8.16
C ILE A 232 5.99 8.40 -9.43
N ILE A 233 5.96 7.27 -10.14
CA ILE A 233 4.93 6.96 -11.14
C ILE A 233 4.00 5.92 -10.49
N GLY A 234 2.77 6.32 -10.19
CA GLY A 234 1.85 5.52 -9.40
C GLY A 234 0.58 5.13 -10.14
N ALA A 235 0.08 3.92 -9.92
CA ALA A 235 -1.27 3.55 -10.35
C ALA A 235 -2.31 4.38 -9.58
N ASN A 236 -3.32 4.89 -10.27
CA ASN A 236 -4.43 5.63 -9.67
C ASN A 236 -5.41 4.67 -8.98
N ILE A 237 -4.96 4.08 -7.87
CA ILE A 237 -5.74 3.09 -7.10
C ILE A 237 -5.34 3.11 -5.63
N GLY A 238 -6.31 2.86 -4.75
CA GLY A 238 -6.07 2.80 -3.31
C GLY A 238 -5.52 4.12 -2.75
N GLY A 239 -4.59 4.04 -1.82
CA GLY A 239 -3.91 5.17 -1.22
C GLY A 239 -2.70 5.70 -2.03
N ILE A 240 -2.37 5.13 -3.18
CA ILE A 240 -1.24 5.59 -4.01
C ILE A 240 -1.39 7.06 -4.44
N PRO A 241 -2.57 7.54 -4.89
CA PRO A 241 -2.75 8.95 -5.29
C PRO A 241 -2.42 9.95 -4.19
N GLU A 242 -2.51 9.57 -2.93
CA GLU A 242 -2.17 10.44 -1.80
C GLU A 242 -0.66 10.74 -1.70
N LEU A 243 0.17 9.83 -2.25
CA LEU A 243 1.64 9.89 -2.28
C LEU A 243 2.19 10.51 -3.57
N VAL A 244 1.31 10.75 -4.56
CA VAL A 244 1.69 11.29 -5.88
C VAL A 244 0.93 12.59 -6.13
N ARG A 245 1.61 13.71 -5.96
CA ARG A 245 1.05 15.05 -6.15
C ARG A 245 1.85 15.79 -7.25
N LYS A 246 2.66 16.79 -6.86
CA LYS A 246 3.57 17.49 -7.76
C LYS A 246 4.88 16.73 -8.04
N ASN A 247 5.12 15.68 -7.31
CA ASN A 247 6.33 14.85 -7.29
C ASN A 247 6.29 13.66 -8.25
N GLY A 248 5.27 13.54 -9.09
CA GLY A 248 5.12 12.35 -9.93
C GLY A 248 4.00 12.43 -10.95
N GLU A 249 3.67 11.29 -11.51
CA GLU A 249 2.57 11.09 -12.46
C GLU A 249 1.70 9.91 -12.02
N LEU A 250 0.40 10.00 -12.30
CA LEU A 250 -0.56 8.92 -12.08
C LEU A 250 -1.00 8.33 -13.42
N PHE A 251 -1.25 7.01 -13.43
CA PHE A 251 -1.83 6.31 -14.57
C PHE A 251 -2.96 5.40 -14.10
N THR A 252 -3.88 5.03 -14.99
CA THR A 252 -4.97 4.09 -14.70
C THR A 252 -4.42 2.71 -14.39
N SER A 253 -4.75 2.15 -13.22
CA SER A 253 -4.29 0.83 -12.78
C SER A 253 -4.53 -0.23 -13.84
N GLY A 254 -3.51 -1.04 -14.16
CA GLY A 254 -3.54 -2.08 -15.20
C GLY A 254 -3.40 -1.56 -16.64
N CYS A 255 -3.36 -0.24 -16.87
CA CYS A 255 -3.25 0.33 -18.22
C CYS A 255 -1.78 0.46 -18.65
N ILE A 256 -1.36 -0.44 -19.54
CA ILE A 256 0.01 -0.50 -20.07
C ILE A 256 0.35 0.77 -20.85
N GLU A 257 -0.56 1.24 -21.68
CA GLU A 257 -0.38 2.38 -22.57
C GLU A 257 -0.17 3.68 -21.78
N GLU A 258 -0.97 3.90 -20.74
CA GLU A 258 -0.82 5.09 -19.89
C GLU A 258 0.48 5.04 -19.09
N LEU A 259 0.87 3.86 -18.55
CA LEU A 259 2.13 3.70 -17.85
C LEU A 259 3.33 3.97 -18.77
N SER A 260 3.31 3.42 -19.98
CA SER A 260 4.32 3.71 -21.02
C SER A 260 4.36 5.21 -21.34
N GLY A 261 3.20 5.84 -21.43
CA GLY A 261 3.07 7.29 -21.65
C GLY A 261 3.70 8.12 -20.51
N CYS A 262 3.47 7.74 -19.24
CA CYS A 262 4.09 8.38 -18.09
C CYS A 262 5.62 8.25 -18.12
N ILE A 263 6.15 7.06 -18.41
CA ILE A 263 7.60 6.83 -18.52
C ILE A 263 8.19 7.70 -19.65
N ASN A 264 7.55 7.73 -20.82
CA ASN A 264 7.99 8.56 -21.95
C ASN A 264 7.96 10.08 -21.63
N LYS A 265 7.00 10.56 -20.82
CA LYS A 265 7.01 11.92 -20.32
C LYS A 265 8.22 12.18 -19.42
N PHE A 266 8.49 11.26 -18.48
CA PHE A 266 9.66 11.37 -17.59
C PHE A 266 10.97 11.43 -18.33
N GLU A 267 11.12 10.73 -19.47
CA GLU A 267 12.33 10.83 -20.30
C GLU A 267 12.53 12.21 -20.91
N LYS A 268 11.45 12.96 -21.13
CA LYS A 268 11.44 14.26 -21.80
C LYS A 268 11.37 15.47 -20.86
N ILE A 269 11.19 15.28 -19.56
CA ILE A 269 11.10 16.42 -18.62
C ILE A 269 12.44 17.15 -18.53
N SER A 270 12.38 18.47 -18.36
CA SER A 270 13.57 19.29 -18.16
C SER A 270 14.25 18.97 -16.83
N ARG A 271 15.57 19.22 -16.74
CA ARG A 271 16.33 19.05 -15.51
C ARG A 271 15.70 19.84 -14.36
N ALA A 272 15.34 21.09 -14.58
CA ALA A 272 14.72 21.94 -13.57
C ALA A 272 13.40 21.38 -13.04
N ARG A 273 12.54 20.82 -13.92
CA ARG A 273 11.29 20.17 -13.50
C ARG A 273 11.56 18.91 -12.69
N TYR A 274 12.53 18.10 -13.12
CA TYR A 274 12.93 16.88 -12.41
C TYR A 274 13.47 17.19 -11.00
N ASP A 275 14.36 18.20 -10.89
CA ASP A 275 14.92 18.64 -9.60
C ASP A 275 13.83 19.17 -8.67
N GLN A 276 12.80 19.87 -9.21
CA GLN A 276 11.65 20.30 -8.44
C GLN A 276 10.82 19.10 -7.95
N MET A 277 10.61 18.08 -8.78
CA MET A 277 9.90 16.85 -8.35
C MET A 277 10.65 16.10 -7.25
N LYS A 278 11.98 16.07 -7.31
CA LYS A 278 12.82 15.49 -6.23
C LYS A 278 12.59 16.24 -4.92
N LYS A 279 12.60 17.56 -4.98
CA LYS A 279 12.34 18.40 -3.81
C LYS A 279 10.92 18.19 -3.27
N ASP A 280 9.92 18.23 -4.15
CA ASP A 280 8.51 18.01 -3.78
C ASP A 280 8.30 16.65 -3.10
N SER A 281 9.05 15.60 -3.51
CA SER A 281 9.05 14.28 -2.85
C SER A 281 9.59 14.36 -1.42
N PHE A 282 10.75 14.97 -1.25
CA PHE A 282 11.40 15.10 0.05
C PHE A 282 10.58 15.99 1.00
N ASP A 283 10.09 17.13 0.52
CA ASP A 283 9.26 18.03 1.32
C ASP A 283 7.98 17.33 1.80
N MET A 284 7.36 16.50 0.95
CA MET A 284 6.21 15.67 1.33
C MET A 284 6.56 14.64 2.41
N PHE A 285 7.73 14.01 2.34
CA PHE A 285 8.21 13.09 3.38
C PHE A 285 8.33 13.81 4.71
N GLU A 286 9.03 14.94 4.75
CA GLU A 286 9.25 15.72 5.97
C GLU A 286 7.92 16.22 6.60
N GLU A 287 6.95 16.61 5.76
CA GLU A 287 5.66 17.10 6.22
C GLU A 287 4.78 15.98 6.81
N CYS A 288 4.76 14.80 6.18
CA CYS A 288 3.70 13.82 6.41
C CYS A 288 4.16 12.51 7.04
N TYR A 289 5.44 12.10 6.86
CA TYR A 289 5.85 10.70 7.09
C TYR A 289 6.98 10.55 8.11
N THR A 290 7.21 11.57 8.95
CA THR A 290 8.22 11.56 10.02
C THR A 290 7.69 10.94 11.32
N PRO A 291 8.57 10.35 12.17
CA PRO A 291 8.19 9.75 13.44
C PRO A 291 7.48 10.73 14.39
N ASN A 292 8.01 11.96 14.51
CA ASN A 292 7.47 12.97 15.43
C ASN A 292 6.03 13.35 15.07
N GLY A 293 5.77 13.61 13.77
CA GLY A 293 4.43 13.94 13.30
C GLY A 293 3.42 12.81 13.51
N HIS A 294 3.86 11.56 13.36
CA HIS A 294 3.04 10.37 13.64
C HIS A 294 2.76 10.23 15.14
N TYR A 295 3.80 10.32 15.97
CA TYR A 295 3.70 10.17 17.43
C TYR A 295 2.73 11.17 18.05
N ASP A 296 2.84 12.45 17.70
CA ASP A 296 1.96 13.50 18.25
C ASP A 296 0.48 13.25 17.93
N LYS A 297 0.18 12.79 16.70
CA LYS A 297 -1.18 12.43 16.32
C LYS A 297 -1.68 11.20 17.07
N LEU A 298 -0.83 10.18 17.21
CA LEU A 298 -1.14 8.94 17.90
C LEU A 298 -1.46 9.16 19.38
N MET A 299 -0.62 9.94 20.09
CA MET A 299 -0.81 10.24 21.50
C MET A 299 -2.11 10.98 21.77
N LYS A 300 -2.49 11.94 20.91
CA LYS A 300 -3.80 12.63 21.00
C LYS A 300 -4.99 11.67 20.91
N ILE A 301 -4.86 10.60 20.12
CA ILE A 301 -5.92 9.59 19.99
C ILE A 301 -5.96 8.69 21.23
N TYR A 302 -4.81 8.31 21.76
CA TYR A 302 -4.76 7.54 23.01
C TYR A 302 -5.38 8.30 24.18
N GLU A 303 -5.05 9.58 24.36
CA GLU A 303 -5.68 10.44 25.38
C GLU A 303 -7.21 10.54 25.18
N LYS A 304 -7.67 10.70 23.94
CA LYS A 304 -9.13 10.71 23.66
C LYS A 304 -9.80 9.39 24.01
N ALA A 305 -9.13 8.26 23.74
CA ALA A 305 -9.67 6.95 24.10
C ALA A 305 -9.75 6.78 25.62
N GLN A 306 -8.71 7.16 26.35
CA GLN A 306 -8.69 7.12 27.82
C GLN A 306 -9.84 7.93 28.44
N ARG A 307 -10.05 9.17 27.98
CA ARG A 307 -11.15 10.04 28.49
C ARG A 307 -12.54 9.43 28.30
N LYS A 308 -12.75 8.56 27.31
CA LYS A 308 -14.02 7.85 27.13
C LYS A 308 -14.29 6.81 28.22
N HIS A 309 -13.24 6.33 28.89
CA HIS A 309 -13.31 5.25 29.88
C HIS A 309 -13.21 5.71 31.32
N GLY A 310 -13.23 7.01 31.59
CA GLY A 310 -13.47 7.54 32.94
C GLY A 310 -12.23 8.04 33.67
N GLU A 311 -11.29 8.64 32.98
CA GLU A 311 -10.37 9.58 33.60
C GLU A 311 -10.86 11.01 33.54
#